data_0df0a1808c8e3ff6ca4e5ff41b3e2027
#
_entry.id   0df0a1808c8e3ff6ca4e5ff41b3e2027
#
_cell.length_a   1.000
_cell.length_b   1.000
_cell.length_c   1.000
_cell.angle_alpha   90.00
_cell.angle_beta   90.00
_cell.angle_gamma   90.00
#
_symmetry.space_group_name_H-M   'P 1'
#
loop_
_entity.id
_entity.type
_entity.pdbx_description
1 polymer ?
#
loop_
_entity_poly.entity_id
_entity_poly.type
_entity_poly.pdbx_seq_one_letter_code
_entity_poly.pdbx_strand_id
1 'polypeptide(L)'
;VPNGKHLHTAVQVVAGLALNVFPAMFIAIYARIAPIETQGFLALSLAVGVYVAQLFNAFVVEGRLATPDTEGELGLPIWVVLLTVAAGGLLVIGPAVASSPVLMASSVGVMTGLLMSRSIGVVGGHWQREGLGAAVLIAASVIALWMAAQHSPHCVRVLAVGAVLAVLVRYQPRKSMPHMGFPPDVRRSSWVTAETAVVGAVQPAITSILLVMVGPVASVTFRVISTVAGALEPILAYGRYRLLAHGHRGELKAFVAVFAMGLAVVMLAAFGGLGSLIFGPAWRSVGAAAMLLACLWKAFTLVSTVPFAALRKAGKTTLVFWIRGGSTVIYLIISVSFLVMWQNTAAIFLAFVVSEMVTALLYHFAAVRGAPDYAATFGLRPLRERFS
;
A
#
# COMPACT_ATOMS: atom_id res chain seq x y z
N VAL A 1 16.81 4.19 -28.05
CA VAL A 1 16.18 5.50 -27.86
C VAL A 1 16.01 5.72 -26.35
N PRO A 2 16.76 6.65 -25.70
CA PRO A 2 16.75 6.82 -24.25
C PRO A 2 15.39 7.29 -23.68
N ASN A 3 14.58 7.99 -24.46
CA ASN A 3 13.31 8.57 -23.99
C ASN A 3 12.20 7.57 -23.65
N GLY A 4 12.21 6.35 -24.19
CA GLY A 4 11.18 5.36 -23.94
C GLY A 4 11.17 4.81 -22.49
N LYS A 5 12.34 4.60 -21.90
CA LYS A 5 12.45 4.03 -20.54
C LYS A 5 11.91 4.94 -19.45
N HIS A 6 12.10 6.25 -19.58
CA HIS A 6 11.58 7.23 -18.63
C HIS A 6 10.06 7.32 -18.67
N LEU A 7 9.47 7.27 -19.87
CA LEU A 7 8.02 7.27 -20.04
C LEU A 7 7.37 6.02 -19.41
N HIS A 8 7.94 4.83 -19.62
CA HIS A 8 7.46 3.59 -19.01
C HIS A 8 7.47 3.69 -17.48
N THR A 9 8.56 4.17 -16.89
CA THR A 9 8.68 4.34 -15.44
C THR A 9 7.65 5.35 -14.91
N ALA A 10 7.49 6.49 -15.59
CA ALA A 10 6.52 7.50 -15.18
C ALA A 10 5.08 6.95 -15.20
N VAL A 11 4.70 6.25 -16.26
CA VAL A 11 3.36 5.62 -16.36
C VAL A 11 3.14 4.60 -15.25
N GLN A 12 4.14 3.76 -14.94
CA GLN A 12 4.03 2.78 -13.85
C GLN A 12 3.91 3.43 -12.47
N VAL A 13 4.60 4.55 -12.23
CA VAL A 13 4.48 5.33 -10.98
C VAL A 13 3.09 5.94 -10.87
N VAL A 14 2.59 6.59 -11.94
CA VAL A 14 1.23 7.16 -11.96
C VAL A 14 0.17 6.10 -11.76
N ALA A 15 0.30 4.93 -12.40
CA ALA A 15 -0.62 3.81 -12.20
C ALA A 15 -0.59 3.29 -10.76
N GLY A 16 0.59 3.30 -10.12
CA GLY A 16 0.73 2.98 -8.70
C GLY A 16 0.04 3.98 -7.78
N LEU A 17 0.20 5.26 -8.07
CA LEU A 17 -0.47 6.33 -7.32
C LEU A 17 -1.99 6.23 -7.47
N ALA A 18 -2.50 6.03 -8.69
CA ALA A 18 -3.93 5.87 -8.95
C ALA A 18 -4.54 4.72 -8.12
N LEU A 19 -3.85 3.57 -8.04
CA LEU A 19 -4.29 2.45 -7.23
C LEU A 19 -4.27 2.77 -5.73
N ASN A 20 -3.22 3.42 -5.23
CA ASN A 20 -3.10 3.77 -3.81
C ASN A 20 -4.12 4.84 -3.37
N VAL A 21 -4.49 5.75 -4.29
CA VAL A 21 -5.48 6.81 -4.02
C VAL A 21 -6.92 6.30 -4.14
N PHE A 22 -7.17 5.21 -4.86
CA PHE A 22 -8.52 4.68 -5.09
C PHE A 22 -9.32 4.41 -3.79
N PRO A 23 -8.77 3.74 -2.72
CA PRO A 23 -9.48 3.59 -1.46
C PRO A 23 -9.83 4.93 -0.80
N ALA A 24 -8.99 5.95 -0.97
CA ALA A 24 -9.25 7.29 -0.47
C ALA A 24 -10.41 7.97 -1.20
N MET A 25 -10.52 7.78 -2.51
CA MET A 25 -11.67 8.28 -3.28
C MET A 25 -12.97 7.66 -2.81
N PHE A 26 -12.96 6.37 -2.47
CA PHE A 26 -14.12 5.70 -1.88
C PHE A 26 -14.55 6.36 -0.58
N ILE A 27 -13.61 6.62 0.33
CA ILE A 27 -13.88 7.33 1.59
C ILE A 27 -14.38 8.76 1.34
N ALA A 28 -13.75 9.48 0.41
CA ALA A 28 -14.12 10.84 0.06
C ALA A 28 -15.57 10.95 -0.50
N ILE A 29 -16.00 9.96 -1.27
CA ILE A 29 -17.38 9.86 -1.78
C ILE A 29 -18.34 9.56 -0.64
N TYR A 30 -18.06 8.54 0.18
CA TYR A 30 -18.92 8.16 1.30
C TYR A 30 -19.03 9.26 2.36
N ALA A 31 -17.98 10.07 2.56
CA ALA A 31 -18.04 11.23 3.44
C ALA A 31 -19.08 12.30 3.03
N ARG A 32 -19.55 12.25 1.78
CA ARG A 32 -20.56 13.17 1.26
C ARG A 32 -21.97 12.60 1.21
N ILE A 33 -22.12 11.27 1.20
CA ILE A 33 -23.40 10.61 0.93
C ILE A 33 -23.86 9.66 2.05
N ALA A 34 -22.98 9.30 2.99
CA ALA A 34 -23.25 8.25 3.97
C ALA A 34 -23.06 8.75 5.40
N PRO A 35 -23.79 8.17 6.39
CA PRO A 35 -23.58 8.45 7.81
C PRO A 35 -22.21 7.96 8.28
N ILE A 36 -21.71 8.55 9.38
CA ILE A 36 -20.33 8.34 9.86
C ILE A 36 -20.06 6.89 10.25
N GLU A 37 -21.07 6.17 10.74
CA GLU A 37 -20.96 4.76 11.10
C GLU A 37 -20.63 3.90 9.87
N THR A 38 -21.30 4.17 8.75
CA THR A 38 -21.06 3.50 7.46
C THR A 38 -19.68 3.85 6.92
N GLN A 39 -19.22 5.11 7.08
CA GLN A 39 -17.88 5.52 6.70
C GLN A 39 -16.81 4.78 7.50
N GLY A 40 -17.00 4.61 8.83
CA GLY A 40 -16.10 3.82 9.68
C GLY A 40 -16.04 2.36 9.24
N PHE A 41 -17.17 1.76 8.90
CA PHE A 41 -17.22 0.40 8.37
C PHE A 41 -16.57 0.27 7.00
N LEU A 42 -16.74 1.26 6.13
CA LEU A 42 -16.04 1.31 4.83
C LEU A 42 -14.53 1.39 5.02
N ALA A 43 -14.05 2.21 5.96
CA ALA A 43 -12.61 2.31 6.25
C ALA A 43 -12.02 0.95 6.65
N LEU A 44 -12.71 0.20 7.50
CA LEU A 44 -12.34 -1.17 7.86
C LEU A 44 -12.42 -2.11 6.65
N SER A 45 -13.51 -2.06 5.89
CA SER A 45 -13.72 -2.92 4.70
C SER A 45 -12.61 -2.74 3.67
N LEU A 46 -12.19 -1.50 3.43
CA LEU A 46 -11.07 -1.19 2.53
C LEU A 46 -9.73 -1.65 3.09
N ALA A 47 -9.50 -1.54 4.41
CA ALA A 47 -8.28 -2.04 5.02
C ALA A 47 -8.17 -3.57 4.89
N VAL A 48 -9.26 -4.29 5.16
CA VAL A 48 -9.34 -5.74 4.98
C VAL A 48 -9.24 -6.11 3.51
N GLY A 49 -9.92 -5.38 2.61
CA GLY A 49 -9.86 -5.61 1.18
C GLY A 49 -8.45 -5.51 0.60
N VAL A 50 -7.71 -4.46 0.98
CA VAL A 50 -6.29 -4.28 0.59
C VAL A 50 -5.43 -5.40 1.16
N TYR A 51 -5.63 -5.76 2.43
CA TYR A 51 -4.89 -6.84 3.08
C TYR A 51 -5.10 -8.19 2.38
N VAL A 52 -6.34 -8.58 2.12
CA VAL A 52 -6.66 -9.83 1.42
C VAL A 52 -6.12 -9.80 -0.01
N ALA A 53 -6.22 -8.67 -0.71
CA ALA A 53 -5.62 -8.49 -2.02
C ALA A 53 -4.09 -8.69 -2.01
N GLN A 54 -3.41 -8.18 -0.99
CA GLN A 54 -1.97 -8.39 -0.81
C GLN A 54 -1.63 -9.86 -0.58
N LEU A 55 -2.44 -10.60 0.19
CA LEU A 55 -2.24 -12.04 0.39
C LEU A 55 -2.38 -12.83 -0.92
N PHE A 56 -3.43 -12.56 -1.70
CA PHE A 56 -3.59 -13.20 -3.02
C PHE A 56 -2.45 -12.83 -3.97
N ASN A 57 -2.03 -11.57 -3.98
CA ASN A 57 -0.90 -11.13 -4.80
C ASN A 57 0.41 -11.81 -4.38
N ALA A 58 0.67 -11.91 -3.08
CA ALA A 58 1.84 -12.58 -2.53
C ALA A 58 1.84 -14.07 -2.90
N PHE A 59 0.69 -14.75 -2.78
CA PHE A 59 0.56 -16.17 -3.09
C PHE A 59 0.72 -16.47 -4.58
N VAL A 60 0.00 -15.73 -5.43
CA VAL A 60 -0.11 -16.04 -6.87
C VAL A 60 1.03 -15.41 -7.68
N VAL A 61 1.36 -14.14 -7.42
CA VAL A 61 2.32 -13.39 -8.24
C VAL A 61 3.73 -13.48 -7.66
N GLU A 62 3.91 -13.05 -6.40
CA GLU A 62 5.25 -13.01 -5.80
C GLU A 62 5.81 -14.40 -5.55
N GLY A 63 4.97 -15.35 -5.13
CA GLY A 63 5.36 -16.75 -4.96
C GLY A 63 5.88 -17.37 -6.25
N ARG A 64 5.25 -17.05 -7.39
CA ARG A 64 5.72 -17.51 -8.70
C ARG A 64 7.04 -16.84 -9.10
N LEU A 65 7.18 -15.52 -8.87
CA LEU A 65 8.43 -14.81 -9.15
C LEU A 65 9.60 -15.30 -8.27
N ALA A 66 9.29 -15.82 -7.09
CA ALA A 66 10.29 -16.39 -6.20
C ALA A 66 10.76 -17.80 -6.60
N THR A 67 10.07 -18.46 -7.56
CA THR A 67 10.43 -19.81 -8.02
C THR A 67 11.35 -19.71 -9.23
N PRO A 68 12.62 -20.20 -9.14
CA PRO A 68 13.52 -20.26 -10.29
C PRO A 68 12.92 -21.13 -11.41
N ASP A 69 13.31 -20.88 -12.65
CA ASP A 69 13.02 -21.71 -13.83
C ASP A 69 11.53 -21.84 -14.22
N THR A 70 10.67 -20.93 -13.77
CA THR A 70 9.30 -20.88 -14.28
C THR A 70 9.23 -20.09 -15.58
N GLU A 71 9.51 -20.74 -16.69
CA GLU A 71 9.21 -20.21 -18.01
C GLU A 71 7.70 -20.12 -18.19
N GLY A 72 7.21 -18.97 -18.62
CA GLY A 72 5.82 -18.75 -18.98
C GLY A 72 5.29 -17.39 -18.56
N GLU A 73 4.49 -16.80 -19.43
CA GLU A 73 3.84 -15.52 -19.21
C GLU A 73 2.90 -15.58 -17.99
N LEU A 74 3.05 -14.64 -17.07
CA LEU A 74 2.10 -14.38 -15.99
C LEU A 74 0.84 -13.78 -16.60
N GLY A 75 -0.26 -14.53 -16.62
CA GLY A 75 -1.59 -14.05 -17.01
C GLY A 75 -2.50 -13.86 -15.80
N LEU A 76 -3.43 -12.92 -15.89
CA LEU A 76 -4.44 -12.72 -14.85
C LEU A 76 -5.41 -13.91 -14.83
N PRO A 77 -5.57 -14.61 -13.69
CA PRO A 77 -6.53 -15.71 -13.59
C PRO A 77 -7.97 -15.23 -13.82
N ILE A 78 -8.75 -15.97 -14.57
CA ILE A 78 -10.14 -15.60 -14.90
C ILE A 78 -11.02 -15.45 -13.65
N TRP A 79 -10.77 -16.24 -12.60
CA TRP A 79 -11.52 -16.15 -11.35
C TRP A 79 -11.34 -14.78 -10.67
N VAL A 80 -10.18 -14.11 -10.83
CA VAL A 80 -9.96 -12.75 -10.31
C VAL A 80 -10.85 -11.76 -11.03
N VAL A 81 -10.98 -11.91 -12.36
CA VAL A 81 -11.86 -11.05 -13.16
C VAL A 81 -13.31 -11.26 -12.75
N LEU A 82 -13.76 -12.52 -12.64
CA LEU A 82 -15.12 -12.86 -12.21
C LEU A 82 -15.42 -12.34 -10.80
N LEU A 83 -14.48 -12.51 -9.87
CA LEU A 83 -14.60 -11.96 -8.51
C LEU A 83 -14.75 -10.43 -8.53
N THR A 84 -13.96 -9.75 -9.36
CA THR A 84 -14.02 -8.27 -9.46
C THR A 84 -15.33 -7.81 -10.09
N VAL A 85 -15.80 -8.49 -11.14
CA VAL A 85 -17.08 -8.17 -11.80
C VAL A 85 -18.25 -8.41 -10.83
N ALA A 86 -18.25 -9.53 -10.11
CA ALA A 86 -19.27 -9.82 -9.10
C ALA A 86 -19.26 -8.78 -7.97
N ALA A 87 -18.09 -8.46 -7.45
CA ALA A 87 -17.91 -7.46 -6.38
C ALA A 87 -18.33 -6.04 -6.80
N GLY A 88 -17.94 -5.63 -8.02
CA GLY A 88 -18.38 -4.36 -8.60
C GLY A 88 -19.88 -4.37 -8.89
N GLY A 89 -20.43 -5.49 -9.39
CA GLY A 89 -21.86 -5.67 -9.63
C GLY A 89 -22.70 -5.48 -8.37
N LEU A 90 -22.26 -5.97 -7.22
CA LEU A 90 -22.92 -5.74 -5.94
C LEU A 90 -23.08 -4.25 -5.60
N LEU A 91 -22.07 -3.43 -5.93
CA LEU A 91 -22.13 -1.98 -5.73
C LEU A 91 -22.97 -1.25 -6.77
N VAL A 92 -23.06 -1.79 -8.00
CA VAL A 92 -23.87 -1.20 -9.09
C VAL A 92 -25.36 -1.47 -8.89
N ILE A 93 -25.71 -2.70 -8.49
CA ILE A 93 -27.12 -3.14 -8.34
C ILE A 93 -27.67 -2.70 -6.97
N GLY A 94 -26.82 -2.60 -5.97
CA GLY A 94 -27.17 -2.28 -4.60
C GLY A 94 -27.66 -0.82 -4.41
N PRO A 95 -28.12 -0.50 -3.18
CA PRO A 95 -28.48 0.86 -2.79
C PRO A 95 -27.24 1.78 -2.85
N ALA A 96 -27.48 3.11 -2.93
CA ALA A 96 -26.41 4.11 -2.96
C ALA A 96 -25.47 4.02 -1.76
N VAL A 97 -25.99 3.67 -0.59
CA VAL A 97 -25.23 3.34 0.61
C VAL A 97 -25.37 1.83 0.86
N ALA A 98 -24.33 1.09 0.53
CA ALA A 98 -24.33 -0.35 0.64
C ALA A 98 -24.24 -0.82 2.12
N SER A 99 -24.82 -1.97 2.42
CA SER A 99 -24.72 -2.59 3.75
C SER A 99 -23.29 -3.07 4.05
N SER A 100 -22.97 -3.22 5.32
CA SER A 100 -21.62 -3.60 5.78
C SER A 100 -21.09 -4.90 5.14
N PRO A 101 -21.87 -6.00 5.00
CA PRO A 101 -21.38 -7.20 4.32
C PRO A 101 -21.07 -6.97 2.84
N VAL A 102 -21.90 -6.17 2.15
CA VAL A 102 -21.69 -5.81 0.75
C VAL A 102 -20.42 -4.97 0.60
N LEU A 103 -20.19 -4.00 1.48
CA LEU A 103 -18.96 -3.20 1.48
C LEU A 103 -17.71 -4.06 1.68
N MET A 104 -17.77 -5.02 2.60
CA MET A 104 -16.66 -5.94 2.86
C MET A 104 -16.37 -6.81 1.64
N ALA A 105 -17.38 -7.51 1.11
CA ALA A 105 -17.24 -8.40 -0.05
C ALA A 105 -16.75 -7.63 -1.28
N SER A 106 -17.34 -6.45 -1.54
CA SER A 106 -16.97 -5.60 -2.67
C SER A 106 -15.55 -5.05 -2.55
N SER A 107 -15.14 -4.63 -1.35
CA SER A 107 -13.78 -4.15 -1.11
C SER A 107 -12.74 -5.25 -1.36
N VAL A 108 -12.99 -6.47 -0.88
CA VAL A 108 -12.11 -7.63 -1.12
C VAL A 108 -11.99 -7.92 -2.60
N GLY A 109 -13.11 -8.07 -3.32
CA GLY A 109 -13.10 -8.46 -4.74
C GLY A 109 -12.51 -7.37 -5.64
N VAL A 110 -12.89 -6.11 -5.45
CA VAL A 110 -12.37 -4.98 -6.24
C VAL A 110 -10.89 -4.76 -5.99
N MET A 111 -10.43 -4.75 -4.73
CA MET A 111 -9.02 -4.53 -4.42
C MET A 111 -8.14 -5.69 -4.89
N THR A 112 -8.63 -6.93 -4.81
CA THR A 112 -7.92 -8.10 -5.35
C THR A 112 -7.73 -7.97 -6.87
N GLY A 113 -8.78 -7.63 -7.60
CA GLY A 113 -8.69 -7.43 -9.05
C GLY A 113 -7.74 -6.31 -9.45
N LEU A 114 -7.85 -5.15 -8.82
CA LEU A 114 -7.03 -3.98 -9.11
C LEU A 114 -5.54 -4.24 -8.80
N LEU A 115 -5.22 -4.85 -7.65
CA LEU A 115 -3.84 -5.11 -7.24
C LEU A 115 -3.19 -6.19 -8.11
N MET A 116 -3.87 -7.33 -8.31
CA MET A 116 -3.31 -8.44 -9.08
C MET A 116 -3.15 -8.09 -10.56
N SER A 117 -4.17 -7.44 -11.18
CA SER A 117 -4.06 -7.01 -12.58
C SER A 117 -2.88 -6.08 -12.81
N ARG A 118 -2.65 -5.12 -11.86
CA ARG A 118 -1.51 -4.23 -11.91
C ARG A 118 -0.18 -4.97 -11.73
N SER A 119 -0.07 -5.84 -10.74
CA SER A 119 1.19 -6.57 -10.47
C SER A 119 1.60 -7.41 -11.67
N ILE A 120 0.66 -8.09 -12.32
CA ILE A 120 0.89 -8.87 -13.52
C ILE A 120 1.29 -7.97 -14.71
N GLY A 121 0.61 -6.83 -14.89
CA GLY A 121 0.94 -5.87 -15.94
C GLY A 121 2.33 -5.27 -15.79
N VAL A 122 2.76 -4.97 -14.56
CA VAL A 122 4.11 -4.47 -14.26
C VAL A 122 5.16 -5.53 -14.57
N VAL A 123 4.96 -6.78 -14.13
CA VAL A 123 5.87 -7.90 -14.40
C VAL A 123 5.96 -8.22 -15.89
N GLY A 124 4.82 -8.20 -16.59
CA GLY A 124 4.75 -8.43 -18.04
C GLY A 124 5.24 -7.25 -18.90
N GLY A 125 5.60 -6.11 -18.31
CA GLY A 125 6.07 -4.93 -19.04
C GLY A 125 5.00 -4.20 -19.86
N HIS A 126 3.71 -4.45 -19.61
CA HIS A 126 2.58 -3.94 -20.40
C HIS A 126 2.16 -2.52 -20.00
N TRP A 127 3.10 -1.60 -20.04
CA TRP A 127 2.95 -0.21 -19.57
C TRP A 127 1.77 0.56 -20.21
N GLN A 128 1.41 0.28 -21.47
CA GLN A 128 0.30 0.93 -22.17
C GLN A 128 -1.06 0.56 -21.53
N ARG A 129 -1.28 -0.72 -21.23
CA ARG A 129 -2.49 -1.19 -20.53
C ARG A 129 -2.53 -0.70 -19.09
N GLU A 130 -1.37 -0.62 -18.43
CA GLU A 130 -1.26 -0.02 -17.11
C GLU A 130 -1.65 1.44 -17.11
N GLY A 131 -1.15 2.23 -18.09
CA GLY A 131 -1.50 3.63 -18.27
C GLY A 131 -2.99 3.82 -18.57
N LEU A 132 -3.55 3.01 -19.46
CA LEU A 132 -4.98 3.07 -19.79
C LEU A 132 -5.87 2.69 -18.59
N GLY A 133 -5.52 1.61 -17.88
CA GLY A 133 -6.24 1.21 -16.67
C GLY A 133 -6.16 2.27 -15.56
N ALA A 134 -5.02 2.95 -15.42
CA ALA A 134 -4.88 4.07 -14.49
C ALA A 134 -5.73 5.28 -14.92
N ALA A 135 -5.75 5.61 -16.22
CA ALA A 135 -6.56 6.70 -16.75
C ALA A 135 -8.07 6.47 -16.52
N VAL A 136 -8.54 5.23 -16.74
CA VAL A 136 -9.93 4.82 -16.46
C VAL A 136 -10.24 5.00 -14.97
N LEU A 137 -9.34 4.54 -14.09
CA LEU A 137 -9.54 4.62 -12.64
C LEU A 137 -9.56 6.06 -12.14
N ILE A 138 -8.65 6.92 -12.65
CA ILE A 138 -8.60 8.35 -12.33
C ILE A 138 -9.86 9.06 -12.83
N ALA A 139 -10.25 8.83 -14.10
CA ALA A 139 -11.43 9.44 -14.67
C ALA A 139 -12.70 9.08 -13.90
N ALA A 140 -12.89 7.78 -13.60
CA ALA A 140 -14.01 7.32 -12.79
C ALA A 140 -14.02 7.93 -11.38
N SER A 141 -12.84 8.06 -10.76
CA SER A 141 -12.70 8.69 -9.44
C SER A 141 -13.08 10.16 -9.44
N VAL A 142 -12.62 10.91 -10.44
CA VAL A 142 -12.94 12.35 -10.58
C VAL A 142 -14.44 12.55 -10.87
N ILE A 143 -15.01 11.78 -11.80
CA ILE A 143 -16.43 11.85 -12.12
C ILE A 143 -17.27 11.48 -10.88
N ALA A 144 -16.94 10.40 -10.20
CA ALA A 144 -17.66 9.96 -9.00
C ALA A 144 -17.57 10.98 -7.87
N LEU A 145 -16.40 11.61 -7.67
CA LEU A 145 -16.22 12.66 -6.67
C LEU A 145 -17.05 13.91 -7.00
N TRP A 146 -17.07 14.31 -8.27
CA TRP A 146 -17.90 15.42 -8.74
C TRP A 146 -19.41 15.13 -8.54
N MET A 147 -19.87 13.92 -8.89
CA MET A 147 -21.24 13.49 -8.65
C MET A 147 -21.58 13.43 -7.16
N ALA A 148 -20.65 12.98 -6.31
CA ALA A 148 -20.83 12.96 -4.86
C ALA A 148 -20.93 14.39 -4.27
N ALA A 149 -20.21 15.36 -4.83
CA ALA A 149 -20.33 16.77 -4.46
C ALA A 149 -21.72 17.35 -4.79
N GLN A 150 -22.40 16.78 -5.79
CA GLN A 150 -23.79 17.10 -6.15
C GLN A 150 -24.83 16.20 -5.44
N HIS A 151 -24.41 15.41 -4.46
CA HIS A 151 -25.26 14.44 -3.75
C HIS A 151 -25.95 13.41 -4.67
N SER A 152 -25.37 13.11 -5.84
CA SER A 152 -25.94 12.12 -6.75
C SER A 152 -25.78 10.69 -6.19
N PRO A 153 -26.86 9.87 -6.19
CA PRO A 153 -26.81 8.49 -5.70
C PRO A 153 -26.00 7.54 -6.59
N HIS A 154 -25.61 7.99 -7.79
CA HIS A 154 -24.90 7.16 -8.77
C HIS A 154 -23.38 7.20 -8.65
N CYS A 155 -22.81 8.04 -7.78
CA CYS A 155 -21.36 8.23 -7.65
C CYS A 155 -20.63 6.91 -7.33
N VAL A 156 -21.17 6.07 -6.44
CA VAL A 156 -20.59 4.77 -6.08
C VAL A 156 -20.60 3.80 -7.27
N ARG A 157 -21.68 3.82 -8.07
CA ARG A 157 -21.82 3.01 -9.28
C ARG A 157 -20.76 3.35 -10.32
N VAL A 158 -20.52 4.63 -10.56
CA VAL A 158 -19.47 5.10 -11.48
C VAL A 158 -18.10 4.64 -11.03
N LEU A 159 -17.80 4.75 -9.73
CA LEU A 159 -16.53 4.30 -9.18
C LEU A 159 -16.35 2.77 -9.32
N ALA A 160 -17.40 2.00 -9.03
CA ALA A 160 -17.39 0.55 -9.17
C ALA A 160 -17.20 0.10 -10.62
N VAL A 161 -17.93 0.71 -11.57
CA VAL A 161 -17.77 0.44 -13.00
C VAL A 161 -16.35 0.78 -13.46
N GLY A 162 -15.81 1.94 -13.03
CA GLY A 162 -14.44 2.33 -13.34
C GLY A 162 -13.40 1.33 -12.86
N ALA A 163 -13.57 0.80 -11.66
CA ALA A 163 -12.68 -0.24 -11.11
C ALA A 163 -12.73 -1.54 -11.92
N VAL A 164 -13.94 -2.01 -12.27
CA VAL A 164 -14.13 -3.19 -13.12
C VAL A 164 -13.51 -2.98 -14.50
N LEU A 165 -13.77 -1.85 -15.14
CA LEU A 165 -13.20 -1.51 -16.45
C LEU A 165 -11.66 -1.43 -16.39
N ALA A 166 -11.09 -0.86 -15.33
CA ALA A 166 -9.64 -0.81 -15.16
C ALA A 166 -9.01 -2.21 -15.09
N VAL A 167 -9.68 -3.17 -14.44
CA VAL A 167 -9.23 -4.57 -14.41
C VAL A 167 -9.39 -5.24 -15.78
N LEU A 168 -10.51 -5.02 -16.47
CA LEU A 168 -10.76 -5.58 -17.81
C LEU A 168 -9.76 -5.08 -18.85
N VAL A 169 -9.42 -3.78 -18.83
CA VAL A 169 -8.41 -3.19 -19.71
C VAL A 169 -7.03 -3.80 -19.49
N ARG A 170 -6.69 -4.11 -18.22
CA ARG A 170 -5.44 -4.78 -17.85
C ARG A 170 -5.47 -6.28 -18.09
N TYR A 171 -6.66 -6.87 -18.34
CA TYR A 171 -6.80 -8.30 -18.51
C TYR A 171 -5.97 -8.82 -19.68
N GLN A 172 -5.21 -9.86 -19.41
CA GLN A 172 -4.43 -10.59 -20.38
C GLN A 172 -4.77 -12.07 -20.25
N PRO A 173 -5.45 -12.65 -21.26
CA PRO A 173 -5.70 -14.07 -21.28
C PRO A 173 -4.36 -14.80 -21.37
N ARG A 174 -4.20 -15.82 -20.55
CA ARG A 174 -3.04 -16.69 -20.58
C ARG A 174 -3.12 -17.58 -21.83
N LYS A 175 -2.06 -17.61 -22.64
CA LYS A 175 -2.00 -18.40 -23.88
C LYS A 175 -1.91 -19.92 -23.64
N SER A 176 -1.44 -20.33 -22.47
CA SER A 176 -1.39 -21.74 -22.08
C SER A 176 -1.92 -21.92 -20.66
N MET A 177 -3.03 -22.61 -20.50
CA MET A 177 -3.52 -23.04 -19.19
C MET A 177 -3.02 -24.45 -18.87
N PRO A 178 -2.30 -24.67 -17.77
CA PRO A 178 -2.52 -25.96 -17.10
C PRO A 178 -3.03 -25.86 -15.66
N HIS A 179 -2.87 -24.81 -14.91
CA HIS A 179 -3.19 -24.87 -13.46
C HIS A 179 -3.93 -23.63 -12.96
N MET A 180 -5.17 -23.39 -13.26
CA MET A 180 -6.07 -22.36 -12.66
C MET A 180 -5.39 -21.09 -12.04
N GLY A 181 -4.18 -20.74 -12.48
CA GLY A 181 -3.40 -19.59 -11.96
C GLY A 181 -2.68 -19.81 -10.62
N PHE A 182 -2.69 -21.03 -10.07
CA PHE A 182 -1.93 -21.34 -8.85
C PHE A 182 -0.42 -21.39 -9.11
N PRO A 183 0.41 -21.02 -8.09
CA PRO A 183 1.86 -21.07 -8.22
C PRO A 183 2.36 -22.53 -8.33
N PRO A 184 3.45 -22.78 -9.07
CA PRO A 184 4.01 -24.12 -9.21
C PRO A 184 4.60 -24.68 -7.91
N ASP A 185 5.11 -23.80 -7.03
CA ASP A 185 5.62 -24.14 -5.70
C ASP A 185 4.75 -23.51 -4.61
N VAL A 186 3.75 -24.28 -4.17
CA VAL A 186 2.80 -23.87 -3.12
C VAL A 186 3.53 -23.62 -1.79
N ARG A 187 4.55 -24.42 -1.44
CA ARG A 187 5.26 -24.27 -0.17
C ARG A 187 6.00 -22.94 -0.11
N ARG A 188 6.70 -22.56 -1.19
CA ARG A 188 7.43 -21.30 -1.27
C ARG A 188 6.48 -20.12 -1.28
N SER A 189 5.40 -20.21 -2.05
CA SER A 189 4.35 -19.18 -2.10
C SER A 189 3.67 -18.98 -0.73
N SER A 190 3.46 -20.06 0.03
CA SER A 190 2.92 -19.96 1.39
C SER A 190 3.85 -19.20 2.34
N TRP A 191 5.16 -19.36 2.23
CA TRP A 191 6.11 -18.58 3.04
C TRP A 191 6.10 -17.10 2.71
N VAL A 192 6.06 -16.74 1.41
CA VAL A 192 5.92 -15.35 0.96
C VAL A 192 4.61 -14.75 1.46
N THR A 193 3.52 -15.53 1.39
CA THR A 193 2.21 -15.11 1.88
C THR A 193 2.20 -14.94 3.39
N ALA A 194 2.86 -15.83 4.15
CA ALA A 194 2.95 -15.73 5.60
C ALA A 194 3.71 -14.46 6.03
N GLU A 195 4.82 -14.11 5.36
CA GLU A 195 5.52 -12.83 5.61
C GLU A 195 4.58 -11.64 5.35
N THR A 196 3.89 -11.66 4.22
CA THR A 196 2.92 -10.61 3.85
C THR A 196 1.75 -10.56 4.84
N ALA A 197 1.28 -11.71 5.32
CA ALA A 197 0.19 -11.80 6.30
C ALA A 197 0.54 -11.11 7.61
N VAL A 198 1.73 -11.39 8.15
CA VAL A 198 2.17 -10.79 9.42
C VAL A 198 2.27 -9.28 9.32
N VAL A 199 2.91 -8.77 8.26
CA VAL A 199 3.13 -7.34 8.08
C VAL A 199 1.86 -6.60 7.67
N GLY A 200 1.09 -7.19 6.76
CA GLY A 200 -0.13 -6.59 6.21
C GLY A 200 -1.28 -6.51 7.22
N ALA A 201 -1.30 -7.40 8.24
CA ALA A 201 -2.35 -7.42 9.26
C ALA A 201 -2.39 -6.16 10.15
N VAL A 202 -1.31 -5.38 10.23
CA VAL A 202 -1.23 -4.18 11.06
C VAL A 202 -2.32 -3.17 10.71
N GLN A 203 -2.51 -2.89 9.43
CA GLN A 203 -3.49 -1.88 8.97
C GLN A 203 -4.94 -2.25 9.34
N PRO A 204 -5.46 -3.44 8.99
CA PRO A 204 -6.82 -3.82 9.38
C PRO A 204 -6.97 -3.98 10.89
N ALA A 205 -5.95 -4.49 11.61
CA ALA A 205 -5.98 -4.61 13.07
C ALA A 205 -6.14 -3.23 13.75
N ILE A 206 -5.29 -2.27 13.40
CA ILE A 206 -5.38 -0.91 13.95
C ILE A 206 -6.69 -0.23 13.56
N THR A 207 -7.16 -0.41 12.32
CA THR A 207 -8.45 0.16 11.88
C THR A 207 -9.61 -0.43 12.67
N SER A 208 -9.61 -1.76 12.95
CA SER A 208 -10.61 -2.43 13.78
C SER A 208 -10.58 -1.94 15.22
N ILE A 209 -9.39 -1.86 15.82
CA ILE A 209 -9.20 -1.41 17.20
C ILE A 209 -9.69 0.04 17.34
N LEU A 210 -9.33 0.93 16.42
CA LEU A 210 -9.81 2.31 16.40
C LEU A 210 -11.33 2.39 16.27
N LEU A 211 -11.93 1.59 15.39
CA LEU A 211 -13.37 1.56 15.19
C LEU A 211 -14.11 1.16 16.46
N VAL A 212 -13.60 0.15 17.17
CA VAL A 212 -14.24 -0.39 18.38
C VAL A 212 -13.97 0.47 19.62
N MET A 213 -12.73 0.95 19.82
CA MET A 213 -12.33 1.63 21.06
C MET A 213 -12.58 3.13 21.04
N VAL A 214 -12.42 3.78 19.88
CA VAL A 214 -12.51 5.25 19.76
C VAL A 214 -13.72 5.68 18.94
N GLY A 215 -14.15 4.84 18.02
CA GLY A 215 -15.33 5.07 17.20
C GLY A 215 -15.03 5.35 15.72
N PRO A 216 -16.11 5.51 14.91
CA PRO A 216 -16.00 5.57 13.45
C PRO A 216 -15.23 6.80 12.95
N VAL A 217 -15.33 7.94 13.63
CA VAL A 217 -14.58 9.16 13.26
C VAL A 217 -13.07 8.91 13.28
N ALA A 218 -12.56 8.26 14.34
CA ALA A 218 -11.12 7.98 14.46
C ALA A 218 -10.65 6.98 13.39
N SER A 219 -11.46 5.97 13.06
CA SER A 219 -11.17 4.99 12.01
C SER A 219 -11.09 5.66 10.63
N VAL A 220 -12.04 6.54 10.29
CA VAL A 220 -12.03 7.32 9.04
C VAL A 220 -10.83 8.26 9.00
N THR A 221 -10.58 9.02 10.07
CA THR A 221 -9.46 9.96 10.18
C THR A 221 -8.12 9.24 9.99
N PHE A 222 -7.94 8.10 10.67
CA PHE A 222 -6.75 7.27 10.52
C PHE A 222 -6.54 6.83 9.06
N ARG A 223 -7.61 6.39 8.40
CA ARG A 223 -7.53 5.93 7.02
C ARG A 223 -7.20 7.08 6.05
N VAL A 224 -7.82 8.25 6.23
CA VAL A 224 -7.54 9.44 5.43
C VAL A 224 -6.07 9.85 5.55
N ILE A 225 -5.57 10.01 6.79
CA ILE A 225 -4.18 10.38 7.05
C ILE A 225 -3.22 9.33 6.49
N SER A 226 -3.47 8.04 6.76
CA SER A 226 -2.64 6.93 6.26
C SER A 226 -2.58 6.91 4.74
N THR A 227 -3.67 7.27 4.05
CA THR A 227 -3.68 7.32 2.58
C THR A 227 -2.88 8.51 2.05
N VAL A 228 -3.03 9.68 2.65
CA VAL A 228 -2.25 10.88 2.27
C VAL A 228 -0.76 10.64 2.49
N ALA A 229 -0.37 10.14 3.67
CA ALA A 229 1.02 9.77 3.95
C ALA A 229 1.49 8.58 3.07
N GLY A 230 0.57 7.68 2.72
CA GLY A 230 0.80 6.53 1.83
C GLY A 230 1.13 6.92 0.38
N ALA A 231 0.88 8.17 -0.04
CA ALA A 231 1.36 8.68 -1.32
C ALA A 231 2.90 8.66 -1.45
N LEU A 232 3.63 8.55 -0.33
CA LEU A 232 5.08 8.37 -0.31
C LEU A 232 5.55 6.91 -0.54
N GLU A 233 4.66 5.92 -0.41
CA GLU A 233 5.01 4.50 -0.57
C GLU A 233 5.63 4.14 -1.92
N PRO A 234 5.14 4.66 -3.09
CA PRO A 234 5.77 4.39 -4.37
C PRO A 234 7.21 4.87 -4.45
N ILE A 235 7.53 6.00 -3.78
CA ILE A 235 8.90 6.54 -3.72
C ILE A 235 9.77 5.62 -2.86
N LEU A 236 9.27 5.17 -1.70
CA LEU A 236 9.98 4.23 -0.82
C LEU A 236 10.23 2.88 -1.52
N ALA A 237 9.23 2.35 -2.23
CA ALA A 237 9.36 1.12 -3.00
C ALA A 237 10.39 1.26 -4.12
N TYR A 238 10.34 2.34 -4.89
CA TYR A 238 11.31 2.62 -5.95
C TYR A 238 12.74 2.73 -5.40
N GLY A 239 12.93 3.51 -4.34
CA GLY A 239 14.22 3.65 -3.68
C GLY A 239 14.78 2.32 -3.18
N ARG A 240 13.94 1.46 -2.62
CA ARG A 240 14.30 0.10 -2.20
C ARG A 240 14.83 -0.73 -3.36
N TYR A 241 14.15 -0.73 -4.50
CA TYR A 241 14.60 -1.45 -5.70
C TYR A 241 15.93 -0.91 -6.23
N ARG A 242 16.12 0.41 -6.25
CA ARG A 242 17.36 1.04 -6.69
C ARG A 242 18.55 0.69 -5.78
N LEU A 243 18.34 0.74 -4.46
CA LEU A 243 19.36 0.34 -3.49
C LEU A 243 19.76 -1.14 -3.59
N LEU A 244 18.79 -2.01 -3.85
CA LEU A 244 19.04 -3.42 -4.08
C LEU A 244 19.84 -3.67 -5.38
N ALA A 245 19.47 -2.99 -6.47
CA ALA A 245 20.08 -3.20 -7.79
C ALA A 245 21.49 -2.59 -7.90
N HIS A 246 21.67 -1.33 -7.45
CA HIS A 246 22.88 -0.54 -7.74
C HIS A 246 23.77 -0.29 -6.52
N GLY A 247 23.29 -0.61 -5.31
CA GLY A 247 24.02 -0.37 -4.05
C GLY A 247 23.84 1.04 -3.48
N HIS A 248 24.53 1.32 -2.35
CA HIS A 248 24.20 2.47 -1.51
C HIS A 248 24.90 3.79 -1.89
N ARG A 249 26.14 3.74 -2.38
CA ARG A 249 27.00 4.94 -2.49
C ARG A 249 26.50 6.02 -3.46
N GLY A 250 25.93 5.63 -4.62
CA GLY A 250 25.46 6.59 -5.65
C GLY A 250 23.99 6.95 -5.50
N GLU A 251 23.18 5.99 -5.08
CA GLU A 251 21.70 6.08 -5.12
C GLU A 251 21.10 6.73 -3.88
N LEU A 252 21.77 6.65 -2.72
CA LEU A 252 21.23 7.10 -1.44
C LEU A 252 20.89 8.61 -1.45
N LYS A 253 21.78 9.45 -1.96
CA LYS A 253 21.56 10.92 -2.00
C LYS A 253 20.37 11.27 -2.88
N ALA A 254 20.27 10.65 -4.07
CA ALA A 254 19.16 10.86 -4.99
C ALA A 254 17.84 10.38 -4.38
N PHE A 255 17.85 9.22 -3.73
CA PHE A 255 16.67 8.67 -3.06
C PHE A 255 16.17 9.58 -1.92
N VAL A 256 17.07 10.05 -1.06
CA VAL A 256 16.72 10.99 0.03
C VAL A 256 16.16 12.30 -0.53
N ALA A 257 16.78 12.86 -1.59
CA ALA A 257 16.31 14.10 -2.21
C ALA A 257 14.90 13.93 -2.84
N VAL A 258 14.65 12.85 -3.57
CA VAL A 258 13.33 12.56 -4.16
C VAL A 258 12.29 12.35 -3.06
N PHE A 259 12.64 11.64 -1.99
CA PHE A 259 11.74 11.45 -0.86
C PHE A 259 11.43 12.77 -0.14
N ALA A 260 12.43 13.60 0.13
CA ALA A 260 12.24 14.92 0.77
C ALA A 260 11.34 15.83 -0.07
N MET A 261 11.52 15.82 -1.40
CA MET A 261 10.64 16.54 -2.32
C MET A 261 9.21 16.00 -2.29
N GLY A 262 9.04 14.67 -2.33
CA GLY A 262 7.72 14.02 -2.20
C GLY A 262 7.04 14.36 -0.88
N LEU A 263 7.80 14.36 0.24
CA LEU A 263 7.30 14.74 1.55
C LEU A 263 6.84 16.20 1.58
N ALA A 264 7.62 17.12 1.00
CA ALA A 264 7.24 18.53 0.89
C ALA A 264 5.95 18.70 0.07
N VAL A 265 5.79 17.98 -1.04
CA VAL A 265 4.56 18.00 -1.86
C VAL A 265 3.36 17.49 -1.07
N VAL A 266 3.51 16.37 -0.33
CA VAL A 266 2.43 15.81 0.52
C VAL A 266 2.04 16.81 1.61
N MET A 267 3.01 17.45 2.26
CA MET A 267 2.76 18.46 3.29
C MET A 267 2.06 19.69 2.72
N LEU A 268 2.52 20.21 1.58
CA LEU A 268 1.89 21.34 0.91
C LEU A 268 0.45 21.00 0.47
N ALA A 269 0.23 19.80 -0.06
CA ALA A 269 -1.12 19.36 -0.44
C ALA A 269 -2.04 19.22 0.77
N ALA A 270 -1.54 18.64 1.87
CA ALA A 270 -2.31 18.44 3.10
C ALA A 270 -2.72 19.77 3.75
N PHE A 271 -1.76 20.69 3.95
CA PHE A 271 -2.00 21.97 4.63
C PHE A 271 -2.43 23.09 3.69
N GLY A 272 -2.18 22.99 2.39
CA GLY A 272 -2.62 23.96 1.36
C GLY A 272 -4.09 23.82 0.93
N GLY A 273 -4.88 22.98 1.62
CA GLY A 273 -6.32 22.87 1.40
C GLY A 273 -6.76 21.79 0.40
N LEU A 274 -5.83 21.10 -0.30
CA LEU A 274 -6.17 20.02 -1.23
C LEU A 274 -6.84 18.84 -0.49
N GLY A 275 -6.43 18.58 0.75
CA GLY A 275 -7.06 17.57 1.59
C GLY A 275 -8.54 17.85 1.83
N SER A 276 -8.91 19.10 2.14
CA SER A 276 -10.31 19.48 2.34
C SER A 276 -11.12 19.43 1.03
N LEU A 277 -10.51 19.76 -0.10
CA LEU A 277 -11.14 19.68 -1.40
C LEU A 277 -11.48 18.22 -1.78
N ILE A 278 -10.54 17.30 -1.58
CA ILE A 278 -10.72 15.89 -1.94
C ILE A 278 -11.63 15.18 -0.94
N PHE A 279 -11.30 15.22 0.36
CA PHE A 279 -11.97 14.44 1.40
C PHE A 279 -13.20 15.14 2.00
N GLY A 280 -13.39 16.45 1.74
CA GLY A 280 -14.56 17.19 2.20
C GLY A 280 -14.77 17.10 3.72
N PRO A 281 -15.98 16.66 4.16
CA PRO A 281 -16.29 16.56 5.60
C PRO A 281 -15.33 15.67 6.39
N ALA A 282 -14.82 14.58 5.80
CA ALA A 282 -13.87 13.67 6.47
C ALA A 282 -12.55 14.36 6.82
N TRP A 283 -12.16 15.43 6.09
CA TRP A 283 -10.94 16.18 6.39
C TRP A 283 -11.04 17.02 7.66
N ARG A 284 -12.26 17.41 8.08
CA ARG A 284 -12.46 18.25 9.28
C ARG A 284 -11.98 17.59 10.57
N SER A 285 -11.95 16.26 10.60
CA SER A 285 -11.44 15.50 11.76
C SER A 285 -9.93 15.29 11.74
N VAL A 286 -9.22 15.69 10.65
CA VAL A 286 -7.78 15.53 10.51
C VAL A 286 -7.06 16.61 11.30
N GLY A 287 -6.46 16.22 12.42
CA GLY A 287 -5.62 17.09 13.22
C GLY A 287 -4.22 17.28 12.63
N ALA A 288 -3.68 18.51 12.69
CA ALA A 288 -2.34 18.83 12.20
C ALA A 288 -1.25 17.95 12.84
N ALA A 289 -1.34 17.70 14.14
CA ALA A 289 -0.40 16.85 14.88
C ALA A 289 -0.39 15.42 14.34
N ALA A 290 -1.55 14.82 14.08
CA ALA A 290 -1.65 13.47 13.52
C ALA A 290 -1.06 13.39 12.12
N MET A 291 -1.27 14.42 11.29
CA MET A 291 -0.70 14.48 9.94
C MET A 291 0.82 14.64 9.95
N LEU A 292 1.35 15.51 10.83
CA LEU A 292 2.81 15.67 11.02
C LEU A 292 3.45 14.37 11.49
N LEU A 293 2.86 13.69 12.47
CA LEU A 293 3.33 12.38 12.96
C LEU A 293 3.28 11.31 11.86
N ALA A 294 2.26 11.30 11.02
CA ALA A 294 2.20 10.39 9.88
C ALA A 294 3.32 10.63 8.86
N CYS A 295 3.63 11.89 8.58
CA CYS A 295 4.76 12.25 7.71
C CYS A 295 6.11 11.87 8.36
N LEU A 296 6.25 12.10 9.66
CA LEU A 296 7.45 11.70 10.42
C LEU A 296 7.61 10.17 10.43
N TRP A 297 6.53 9.41 10.62
CA TRP A 297 6.55 7.97 10.47
C TRP A 297 7.12 7.54 9.11
N LYS A 298 6.67 8.14 8.00
CA LYS A 298 7.21 7.84 6.67
C LYS A 298 8.68 8.24 6.52
N ALA A 299 9.13 9.31 7.18
CA ALA A 299 10.55 9.65 7.21
C ALA A 299 11.38 8.57 7.92
N PHE A 300 10.91 8.01 9.03
CA PHE A 300 11.58 6.86 9.68
C PHE A 300 11.50 5.59 8.86
N THR A 301 10.42 5.37 8.09
CA THR A 301 10.35 4.26 7.13
C THR A 301 11.41 4.38 6.03
N LEU A 302 11.78 5.60 5.61
CA LEU A 302 12.94 5.81 4.74
C LEU A 302 14.23 5.34 5.43
N VAL A 303 14.43 5.72 6.70
CA VAL A 303 15.64 5.35 7.46
C VAL A 303 15.76 3.83 7.63
N SER A 304 14.66 3.13 7.91
CA SER A 304 14.65 1.66 8.03
C SER A 304 14.83 0.95 6.69
N THR A 305 14.39 1.56 5.59
CA THR A 305 14.47 0.97 4.23
C THR A 305 15.92 0.78 3.76
N VAL A 306 16.84 1.66 4.12
CA VAL A 306 18.24 1.61 3.69
C VAL A 306 18.96 0.39 4.24
N PRO A 307 19.04 0.15 5.57
CA PRO A 307 19.69 -1.04 6.13
C PRO A 307 18.94 -2.33 5.79
N PHE A 308 17.61 -2.30 5.66
CA PHE A 308 16.81 -3.42 5.17
C PHE A 308 17.27 -3.87 3.77
N ALA A 309 17.44 -2.94 2.82
CA ALA A 309 17.92 -3.25 1.48
C ALA A 309 19.35 -3.83 1.51
N ALA A 310 20.21 -3.30 2.37
CA ALA A 310 21.57 -3.80 2.55
C ALA A 310 21.62 -5.26 3.04
N LEU A 311 20.80 -5.58 4.05
CA LEU A 311 20.72 -6.95 4.58
C LEU A 311 20.18 -7.94 3.54
N ARG A 312 19.15 -7.55 2.77
CA ARG A 312 18.63 -8.40 1.69
C ARG A 312 19.68 -8.62 0.59
N LYS A 313 20.42 -7.58 0.20
CA LYS A 313 21.51 -7.69 -0.78
C LYS A 313 22.63 -8.60 -0.26
N ALA A 314 22.92 -8.59 1.04
CA ALA A 314 23.88 -9.48 1.70
C ALA A 314 23.35 -10.91 1.91
N GLY A 315 22.17 -11.27 1.40
CA GLY A 315 21.58 -12.60 1.52
C GLY A 315 21.03 -12.95 2.92
N LYS A 316 20.90 -11.98 3.84
CA LYS A 316 20.43 -12.19 5.21
C LYS A 316 18.91 -12.20 5.32
N THR A 317 18.22 -12.90 4.42
CA THR A 317 16.75 -12.90 4.31
C THR A 317 16.04 -13.42 5.56
N THR A 318 16.56 -14.49 6.19
CA THR A 318 16.00 -15.04 7.43
C THR A 318 16.07 -14.03 8.58
N LEU A 319 17.20 -13.31 8.72
CA LEU A 319 17.34 -12.28 9.74
C LEU A 319 16.34 -11.12 9.51
N VAL A 320 16.17 -10.71 8.25
CA VAL A 320 15.18 -9.71 7.86
C VAL A 320 13.77 -10.14 8.24
N PHE A 321 13.41 -11.40 7.98
CA PHE A 321 12.11 -11.97 8.36
C PHE A 321 11.86 -11.86 9.86
N TRP A 322 12.83 -12.30 10.70
CA TRP A 322 12.68 -12.24 12.15
C TRP A 322 12.62 -10.83 12.70
N ILE A 323 13.45 -9.90 12.19
CA ILE A 323 13.36 -8.49 12.58
C ILE A 323 11.97 -7.93 12.21
N ARG A 324 11.47 -8.24 11.01
CA ARG A 324 10.18 -7.75 10.52
C ARG A 324 9.01 -8.32 11.32
N GLY A 325 9.02 -9.62 11.61
CA GLY A 325 8.03 -10.27 12.46
C GLY A 325 8.02 -9.71 13.87
N GLY A 326 9.19 -9.61 14.51
CA GLY A 326 9.32 -9.03 15.84
C GLY A 326 8.91 -7.55 15.90
N SER A 327 9.33 -6.76 14.93
CA SER A 327 8.93 -5.34 14.86
C SER A 327 7.43 -5.17 14.63
N THR A 328 6.77 -6.07 13.90
CA THR A 328 5.30 -6.04 13.73
C THR A 328 4.58 -6.27 15.06
N VAL A 329 5.05 -7.22 15.88
CA VAL A 329 4.49 -7.46 17.21
C VAL A 329 4.69 -6.25 18.12
N ILE A 330 5.90 -5.68 18.14
CA ILE A 330 6.21 -4.45 18.89
C ILE A 330 5.31 -3.29 18.43
N TYR A 331 5.12 -3.17 17.13
CA TYR A 331 4.24 -2.16 16.52
C TYR A 331 2.81 -2.24 17.04
N LEU A 332 2.23 -3.44 17.09
CA LEU A 332 0.88 -3.66 17.61
C LEU A 332 0.80 -3.37 19.12
N ILE A 333 1.76 -3.85 19.89
CA ILE A 333 1.79 -3.63 21.35
C ILE A 333 1.85 -2.13 21.67
N ILE A 334 2.80 -1.39 21.08
CA ILE A 334 2.95 0.05 21.31
C ILE A 334 1.69 0.79 20.85
N SER A 335 1.13 0.42 19.69
CA SER A 335 -0.08 1.06 19.17
C SER A 335 -1.28 0.88 20.10
N VAL A 336 -1.51 -0.33 20.60
CA VAL A 336 -2.59 -0.60 21.56
C VAL A 336 -2.35 0.13 22.87
N SER A 337 -1.12 0.10 23.40
CA SER A 337 -0.78 0.80 24.65
C SER A 337 -1.03 2.31 24.54
N PHE A 338 -0.57 2.95 23.46
CA PHE A 338 -0.76 4.37 23.24
C PHE A 338 -2.23 4.74 23.03
N LEU A 339 -2.99 3.85 22.36
CA LEU A 339 -4.41 4.05 22.15
C LEU A 339 -5.20 3.97 23.47
N VAL A 340 -4.87 3.01 24.33
CA VAL A 340 -5.49 2.90 25.66
C VAL A 340 -5.19 4.13 26.51
N MET A 341 -3.97 4.68 26.41
CA MET A 341 -3.58 5.86 27.21
C MET A 341 -4.22 7.17 26.74
N TRP A 342 -4.31 7.40 25.43
CA TRP A 342 -4.69 8.71 24.90
C TRP A 342 -5.97 8.75 24.07
N GLN A 343 -6.51 7.61 23.63
CA GLN A 343 -7.78 7.44 22.91
C GLN A 343 -7.99 8.41 21.74
N ASN A 344 -6.94 8.70 20.98
CA ASN A 344 -7.01 9.58 19.83
C ASN A 344 -6.14 9.10 18.67
N THR A 345 -6.42 9.61 17.46
CA THR A 345 -5.72 9.19 16.24
C THR A 345 -4.24 9.61 16.22
N ALA A 346 -3.87 10.74 16.86
CA ALA A 346 -2.49 11.18 16.92
C ALA A 346 -1.61 10.22 17.72
N ALA A 347 -2.16 9.58 18.78
CA ALA A 347 -1.46 8.57 19.56
C ALA A 347 -1.02 7.37 18.72
N ILE A 348 -1.85 6.94 17.77
CA ILE A 348 -1.51 5.84 16.85
C ILE A 348 -0.32 6.23 15.95
N PHE A 349 -0.33 7.43 15.38
CA PHE A 349 0.78 7.86 14.54
C PHE A 349 2.07 8.09 15.35
N LEU A 350 1.95 8.53 16.61
CA LEU A 350 3.09 8.58 17.53
C LEU A 350 3.63 7.16 17.82
N ALA A 351 2.74 6.20 18.07
CA ALA A 351 3.12 4.80 18.22
C ALA A 351 3.85 4.28 16.98
N PHE A 352 3.38 4.66 15.78
CA PHE A 352 4.01 4.30 14.51
C PHE A 352 5.42 4.91 14.38
N VAL A 353 5.60 6.16 14.76
CA VAL A 353 6.92 6.82 14.79
C VAL A 353 7.87 6.08 15.71
N VAL A 354 7.44 5.81 16.95
CA VAL A 354 8.29 5.12 17.95
C VAL A 354 8.65 3.71 17.48
N SER A 355 7.67 2.95 16.98
CA SER A 355 7.89 1.58 16.50
C SER A 355 8.83 1.54 15.29
N GLU A 356 8.66 2.47 14.34
CA GLU A 356 9.52 2.54 13.16
C GLU A 356 10.94 2.97 13.53
N MET A 357 11.10 3.86 14.51
CA MET A 357 12.41 4.23 15.04
C MET A 357 13.12 3.02 15.66
N VAL A 358 12.41 2.21 16.46
CA VAL A 358 12.96 0.95 17.01
C VAL A 358 13.34 -0.01 15.89
N THR A 359 12.47 -0.16 14.88
CA THR A 359 12.73 -1.01 13.72
C THR A 359 13.96 -0.55 12.93
N ALA A 360 14.10 0.77 12.70
CA ALA A 360 15.24 1.34 12.03
C ALA A 360 16.54 1.07 12.78
N LEU A 361 16.54 1.18 14.12
CA LEU A 361 17.69 0.83 14.95
C LEU A 361 18.05 -0.65 14.87
N LEU A 362 17.06 -1.54 14.95
CA LEU A 362 17.29 -2.98 14.82
C LEU A 362 17.91 -3.33 13.47
N TYR A 363 17.37 -2.78 12.38
CA TYR A 363 17.94 -2.98 11.05
C TYR A 363 19.34 -2.38 10.91
N HIS A 364 19.57 -1.19 11.47
CA HIS A 364 20.88 -0.54 11.44
C HIS A 364 21.95 -1.41 12.13
N PHE A 365 21.70 -1.85 13.36
CA PHE A 365 22.63 -2.71 14.09
C PHE A 365 22.87 -4.05 13.38
N ALA A 366 21.82 -4.65 12.84
CA ALA A 366 21.94 -5.87 12.06
C ALA A 366 22.76 -5.67 10.77
N ALA A 367 22.53 -4.54 10.05
CA ALA A 367 23.24 -4.23 8.81
C ALA A 367 24.73 -3.91 9.03
N VAL A 368 25.07 -3.20 10.10
CA VAL A 368 26.49 -2.93 10.45
C VAL A 368 27.26 -4.24 10.68
N ARG A 369 26.59 -5.26 11.27
CA ARG A 369 27.20 -6.57 11.52
C ARG A 369 27.15 -7.52 10.33
N GLY A 370 26.10 -7.42 9.50
CA GLY A 370 25.78 -8.42 8.49
C GLY A 370 25.97 -7.98 7.03
N ALA A 371 26.21 -6.69 6.77
CA ALA A 371 26.33 -6.11 5.43
C ALA A 371 27.54 -5.17 5.33
N PRO A 372 28.74 -5.67 4.97
CA PRO A 372 30.00 -4.90 4.96
C PRO A 372 29.92 -3.62 4.11
N ASP A 373 29.26 -3.69 2.93
CA ASP A 373 29.08 -2.55 2.02
C ASP A 373 28.29 -1.41 2.69
N TYR A 374 27.32 -1.75 3.54
CA TYR A 374 26.57 -0.78 4.32
C TYR A 374 27.46 -0.10 5.36
N ALA A 375 28.19 -0.87 6.14
CA ALA A 375 29.13 -0.34 7.13
C ALA A 375 30.16 0.61 6.51
N ALA A 376 30.73 0.22 5.36
CA ALA A 376 31.69 1.03 4.59
C ALA A 376 31.07 2.34 4.06
N THR A 377 29.80 2.35 3.69
CA THR A 377 29.11 3.54 3.19
C THR A 377 28.98 4.63 4.28
N PHE A 378 28.83 4.24 5.53
CA PHE A 378 28.70 5.13 6.68
C PHE A 378 30.03 5.32 7.46
N GLY A 379 31.16 4.83 6.93
CA GLY A 379 32.47 4.95 7.59
C GLY A 379 32.59 4.11 8.87
N LEU A 380 31.70 3.14 9.07
CA LEU A 380 31.68 2.27 10.23
C LEU A 380 32.61 1.09 9.97
N ARG A 381 33.64 0.87 10.82
CA ARG A 381 34.47 -0.32 10.73
C ARG A 381 33.66 -1.54 11.15
N PRO A 382 33.67 -2.63 10.36
CA PRO A 382 33.00 -3.88 10.75
C PRO A 382 33.58 -4.37 12.07
N LEU A 383 32.70 -4.71 13.03
CA LEU A 383 33.10 -5.11 14.38
C LEU A 383 34.03 -6.35 14.43
N ARG A 384 34.09 -7.14 13.34
CA ARG A 384 34.98 -8.29 13.21
C ARG A 384 36.47 -7.93 13.20
N GLU A 385 36.84 -6.73 12.72
CA GLU A 385 38.25 -6.29 12.68
C GLU A 385 38.72 -5.64 13.99
N ARG A 386 37.84 -5.46 14.98
CA ARG A 386 38.22 -4.91 16.28
C ARG A 386 38.68 -5.97 17.29
N PHE A 387 38.49 -7.25 16.98
CA PHE A 387 38.81 -8.35 17.87
C PHE A 387 39.71 -9.41 17.20
N SER A 388 40.28 -9.13 16.04
CA SER A 388 41.39 -9.84 15.41
C SER A 388 42.67 -9.02 15.57
#